data_9bcb293d342d2d64c37e47b81181889f
#
_entry.id   9bcb293d342d2d64c37e47b81181889f
#
_cell.length_a   1.000
_cell.length_b   1.000
_cell.length_c   1.000
_cell.angle_alpha   90.00
_cell.angle_beta   90.00
_cell.angle_gamma   90.00
#
_symmetry.space_group_name_H-M   'P 1'
#
loop_
_entity.id
_entity.type
_entity.pdbx_description
1 polymer ?
#
loop_
_entity_poly.entity_id
_entity_poly.type
_entity_poly.pdbx_seq_one_letter_code
_entity_poly.pdbx_strand_id
1 'polypeptide(L)'
;MFAMTTMSATAMTTGRGCVMRGRAGRTIGQKGRVTTMHVGTRARGSVGVVVDGGRRLRSTVVVRAATPEDAEIKANNTAKGVGVTEAGGTARQLLGFKGAAETDDIWKIRIQLTKPGTWVPLVWGVMCGAAASGHYEWNLDNIGKALLCMTMSGPFLTGYTQTINDWYDREIDAINEPYRPIPSGAISENEVKAQIAVLLLGGWACALKLDQWCEHDFPIVLFLAVFGSWISYIYSAPPLKLKAEGWKGCYALGSSYIALPWWAGMAVFGKLTPDVMFLTVLYSIAGLGIAIVNDFKSIEGDRKLGLQSLPVAFGVEKAKWLTVSTIDITQLFVAFYLRAIGEDTYSNVLFCLIFPQIFFQFKFFLPDPIKNDVKYQASAQPFLVFGLLTTGLAWGHHIQAAGL
;
A
#
# COMPACT_ATOMS: atom_id res chain seq x y z
N MET A 1 16.22 32.54 -6.01
CA MET A 1 17.03 32.32 -7.19
C MET A 1 17.68 30.98 -7.10
N PHE A 2 16.93 29.89 -7.41
CA PHE A 2 17.47 28.54 -7.53
C PHE A 2 16.84 27.91 -8.77
N ALA A 3 17.68 27.52 -9.70
CA ALA A 3 17.32 26.98 -10.99
C ALA A 3 16.82 25.55 -10.82
N MET A 4 15.61 25.26 -11.30
CA MET A 4 15.13 23.90 -11.52
C MET A 4 15.80 23.34 -12.78
N THR A 5 16.67 22.36 -12.58
CA THR A 5 17.25 21.56 -13.65
C THR A 5 16.24 20.46 -14.00
N THR A 6 15.61 20.58 -15.14
CA THR A 6 14.77 19.52 -15.72
C THR A 6 15.68 18.42 -16.25
N MET A 7 15.55 17.22 -15.71
CA MET A 7 16.22 16.02 -16.23
C MET A 7 15.61 15.61 -17.57
N SER A 8 16.47 15.59 -18.60
CA SER A 8 16.21 15.00 -19.91
C SER A 8 16.26 13.47 -19.79
N ALA A 9 15.20 12.79 -20.19
CA ALA A 9 15.18 11.34 -20.27
C ALA A 9 16.06 10.88 -21.45
N THR A 10 17.22 10.33 -21.15
CA THR A 10 18.08 9.64 -22.13
C THR A 10 17.71 8.17 -22.13
N ALA A 11 17.12 7.71 -23.21
CA ALA A 11 16.90 6.28 -23.44
C ALA A 11 18.24 5.60 -23.73
N MET A 12 18.79 4.85 -22.80
CA MET A 12 19.90 3.94 -23.04
C MET A 12 19.37 2.63 -23.62
N THR A 13 19.63 2.38 -24.89
CA THR A 13 19.51 1.05 -25.51
C THR A 13 20.85 0.34 -25.40
N THR A 14 20.91 -0.74 -24.66
CA THR A 14 22.07 -1.64 -24.62
C THR A 14 22.08 -2.52 -25.86
N GLY A 15 23.14 -2.39 -26.65
CA GLY A 15 23.80 -3.42 -27.46
C GLY A 15 23.03 -4.10 -28.59
N ARG A 16 22.97 -3.46 -29.74
CA ARG A 16 23.35 -3.96 -31.09
C ARG A 16 23.11 -2.83 -32.07
N GLY A 17 24.14 -2.52 -32.86
CA GLY A 17 24.23 -1.33 -33.67
C GLY A 17 23.00 -1.02 -34.52
N CYS A 18 22.41 0.12 -34.28
CA CYS A 18 21.38 0.69 -35.13
C CYS A 18 22.04 1.75 -36.04
N VAL A 19 22.20 1.43 -37.33
CA VAL A 19 22.64 2.40 -38.33
C VAL A 19 21.44 3.29 -38.67
N MET A 20 21.48 4.54 -38.25
CA MET A 20 20.49 5.53 -38.67
C MET A 20 20.77 6.01 -40.07
N ARG A 21 19.92 5.69 -41.03
CA ARG A 21 19.82 6.40 -42.32
C ARG A 21 18.59 7.30 -42.28
N GLY A 22 18.78 8.57 -41.98
CA GLY A 22 17.74 9.58 -42.07
C GLY A 22 17.73 10.23 -43.46
N ARG A 23 16.60 10.22 -44.14
CA ARG A 23 16.38 11.03 -45.37
C ARG A 23 15.58 12.26 -44.96
N ALA A 24 16.19 13.42 -45.03
CA ALA A 24 15.52 14.71 -44.76
C ALA A 24 14.75 15.15 -46.00
N GLY A 25 13.44 15.22 -45.92
CA GLY A 25 12.58 15.84 -46.94
C GLY A 25 12.31 17.30 -46.56
N ARG A 26 12.57 18.20 -47.43
CA ARG A 26 12.35 19.68 -47.26
C ARG A 26 11.05 20.06 -47.92
N THR A 27 10.07 20.54 -47.18
CA THR A 27 8.91 21.23 -47.73
C THR A 27 8.93 22.67 -47.27
N ILE A 28 8.90 23.63 -48.20
CA ILE A 28 8.94 25.06 -47.90
C ILE A 28 7.51 25.59 -48.00
N GLY A 29 6.96 25.98 -46.85
CA GLY A 29 5.72 26.78 -46.76
C GLY A 29 6.05 28.13 -46.18
N GLN A 30 5.33 29.17 -46.58
CA GLN A 30 5.67 30.59 -46.44
C GLN A 30 5.71 31.15 -45.00
N LYS A 31 5.50 30.38 -43.96
CA LYS A 31 5.68 30.82 -42.54
C LYS A 31 6.10 29.65 -41.65
N GLY A 32 7.41 29.50 -41.47
CA GLY A 32 7.99 28.56 -40.52
C GLY A 32 8.65 27.33 -41.19
N ARG A 33 9.85 27.01 -40.74
CA ARG A 33 10.62 25.86 -41.25
C ARG A 33 10.23 24.60 -40.45
N VAL A 34 9.50 23.72 -41.07
CA VAL A 34 9.13 22.41 -40.48
C VAL A 34 10.13 21.37 -40.99
N THR A 35 10.88 20.77 -40.11
CA THR A 35 11.73 19.61 -40.43
C THR A 35 11.09 18.38 -39.83
N THR A 36 10.60 17.46 -40.67
CA THR A 36 10.01 16.19 -40.24
C THR A 36 11.11 15.14 -40.31
N MET A 37 11.40 14.53 -39.18
CA MET A 37 12.33 13.39 -39.11
C MET A 37 11.50 12.11 -38.98
N HIS A 38 11.54 11.26 -39.97
CA HIS A 38 10.92 9.93 -39.90
C HIS A 38 11.89 8.94 -39.30
N VAL A 39 11.57 8.46 -38.09
CA VAL A 39 12.30 7.36 -37.46
C VAL A 39 11.49 6.09 -37.71
N GLY A 40 11.97 5.25 -38.61
CA GLY A 40 11.36 3.97 -38.91
C GLY A 40 11.72 2.96 -37.82
N THR A 41 10.77 2.69 -36.92
CA THR A 41 10.81 1.53 -36.04
C THR A 41 9.74 0.54 -36.51
N ARG A 42 9.96 -0.75 -36.32
CA ARG A 42 8.98 -1.81 -36.67
C ARG A 42 7.66 -1.74 -35.91
N ALA A 43 7.50 -0.75 -35.03
CA ALA A 43 6.22 -0.40 -34.38
C ALA A 43 5.54 0.67 -35.22
N ARG A 44 4.29 0.43 -35.61
CA ARG A 44 3.44 1.33 -36.41
C ARG A 44 3.05 2.58 -35.60
N GLY A 45 3.94 3.53 -35.50
CA GLY A 45 3.70 4.87 -34.92
C GLY A 45 4.69 5.88 -35.48
N SER A 46 4.20 7.02 -35.99
CA SER A 46 5.04 8.12 -36.41
C SER A 46 5.12 9.17 -35.30
N VAL A 47 6.35 9.53 -34.91
CA VAL A 47 6.60 10.65 -33.99
C VAL A 47 6.96 11.86 -34.84
N GLY A 48 6.16 12.90 -34.80
CA GLY A 48 6.45 14.18 -35.45
C GLY A 48 7.00 15.17 -34.43
N VAL A 49 8.16 15.75 -34.70
CA VAL A 49 8.71 16.85 -33.91
C VAL A 49 8.53 18.15 -34.68
N VAL A 50 7.75 19.07 -34.12
CA VAL A 50 7.59 20.44 -34.67
C VAL A 50 8.56 21.35 -33.93
N VAL A 51 9.50 21.96 -34.67
CA VAL A 51 10.44 22.92 -34.12
C VAL A 51 9.98 24.32 -34.58
N ASP A 52 9.54 25.13 -33.63
CA ASP A 52 9.22 26.55 -33.89
C ASP A 52 10.47 27.41 -33.69
N GLY A 53 10.74 28.30 -34.66
CA GLY A 53 12.00 29.01 -34.79
C GLY A 53 12.26 30.18 -33.82
N GLY A 54 11.59 30.24 -32.68
CA GLY A 54 11.73 31.28 -31.64
C GLY A 54 12.13 30.71 -30.28
N ARG A 55 13.33 30.85 -29.89
CA ARG A 55 13.99 30.80 -28.56
C ARG A 55 13.49 29.84 -27.44
N ARG A 56 12.52 28.98 -27.65
CA ARG A 56 12.18 27.86 -26.73
C ARG A 56 11.78 26.64 -27.52
N LEU A 57 12.52 25.52 -27.33
CA LEU A 57 12.12 24.18 -27.78
C LEU A 57 10.93 23.71 -26.89
N ARG A 58 9.72 23.71 -27.42
CA ARG A 58 8.59 22.97 -26.86
C ARG A 58 8.45 21.67 -27.66
N SER A 59 8.81 20.56 -27.08
CA SER A 59 8.48 19.23 -27.63
C SER A 59 7.01 18.93 -27.29
N THR A 60 6.14 18.96 -28.27
CA THR A 60 4.77 18.45 -28.11
C THR A 60 4.76 17.03 -28.62
N VAL A 61 4.61 16.05 -27.71
CA VAL A 61 4.37 14.67 -28.08
C VAL A 61 2.90 14.57 -28.44
N VAL A 62 2.58 14.47 -29.72
CA VAL A 62 1.21 14.19 -30.17
C VAL A 62 1.02 12.68 -30.10
N VAL A 63 0.37 12.21 -29.06
CA VAL A 63 -0.11 10.83 -28.98
C VAL A 63 -1.35 10.72 -29.87
N ARG A 64 -1.25 9.97 -30.93
CA ARG A 64 -2.40 9.69 -31.81
C ARG A 64 -3.39 8.83 -31.03
N ALA A 65 -4.64 9.26 -30.98
CA ALA A 65 -5.71 8.42 -30.43
C ALA A 65 -5.72 7.05 -31.13
N ALA A 66 -5.88 5.99 -30.35
CA ALA A 66 -5.96 4.63 -30.86
C ALA A 66 -7.06 4.54 -31.92
N THR A 67 -6.76 3.87 -33.03
CA THR A 67 -7.78 3.62 -34.06
C THR A 67 -8.74 2.53 -33.60
N PRO A 68 -9.97 2.46 -34.15
CA PRO A 68 -10.90 1.38 -33.84
C PRO A 68 -10.29 -0.04 -34.00
N GLU A 69 -9.37 -0.20 -34.94
CA GLU A 69 -8.61 -1.46 -35.14
C GLU A 69 -7.67 -1.78 -33.97
N ASP A 70 -7.05 -0.76 -33.36
CA ASP A 70 -6.20 -0.96 -32.17
C ASP A 70 -7.05 -1.32 -30.95
N ALA A 71 -8.30 -0.83 -30.88
CA ALA A 71 -9.26 -1.20 -29.86
C ALA A 71 -9.75 -2.65 -30.03
N GLU A 72 -9.99 -3.08 -31.27
CA GLU A 72 -10.42 -4.44 -31.59
C GLU A 72 -9.32 -5.49 -31.35
N ILE A 73 -8.05 -5.15 -31.65
CA ILE A 73 -6.88 -6.01 -31.32
C ILE A 73 -6.69 -6.10 -29.79
N LYS A 74 -6.91 -5.01 -29.05
CA LYS A 74 -6.90 -5.02 -27.58
C LYS A 74 -8.07 -5.84 -27.01
N ALA A 75 -9.26 -5.67 -27.51
CA ALA A 75 -10.45 -6.44 -27.10
C ALA A 75 -10.26 -7.94 -27.34
N ASN A 76 -9.72 -8.35 -28.51
CA ASN A 76 -9.43 -9.75 -28.82
C ASN A 76 -8.30 -10.36 -27.98
N ASN A 77 -7.31 -9.57 -27.56
CA ASN A 77 -6.24 -10.03 -26.65
C ASN A 77 -6.72 -10.10 -25.21
N THR A 78 -7.68 -9.26 -24.81
CA THR A 78 -8.33 -9.29 -23.50
C THR A 78 -9.31 -10.46 -23.40
N ALA A 79 -10.06 -10.74 -24.47
CA ALA A 79 -10.99 -11.88 -24.54
C ALA A 79 -10.29 -13.26 -24.50
N LYS A 80 -9.05 -13.37 -24.92
CA LYS A 80 -8.24 -14.61 -24.83
C LYS A 80 -7.58 -14.82 -23.46
N GLY A 81 -7.59 -13.82 -22.57
CA GLY A 81 -7.05 -13.88 -21.20
C GLY A 81 -8.09 -14.10 -20.10
N VAL A 82 -9.38 -14.01 -20.44
CA VAL A 82 -10.47 -14.21 -19.48
C VAL A 82 -10.91 -15.66 -19.53
N GLY A 83 -10.13 -16.55 -18.93
CA GLY A 83 -10.57 -17.89 -18.55
C GLY A 83 -11.57 -17.78 -17.41
N VAL A 84 -12.75 -18.34 -17.63
CA VAL A 84 -13.82 -18.71 -16.73
C VAL A 84 -13.56 -18.35 -15.25
N THR A 85 -14.26 -17.35 -14.75
CA THR A 85 -14.28 -16.99 -13.34
C THR A 85 -15.07 -18.04 -12.55
N GLU A 86 -14.39 -18.94 -11.88
CA GLU A 86 -14.99 -19.69 -10.77
C GLU A 86 -15.51 -18.70 -9.71
N ALA A 87 -16.61 -19.04 -9.03
CA ALA A 87 -17.25 -18.22 -7.99
C ALA A 87 -16.25 -17.70 -6.91
N GLY A 88 -15.14 -18.43 -6.67
CA GLY A 88 -14.03 -18.01 -5.81
C GLY A 88 -13.19 -16.86 -6.38
N GLY A 89 -13.19 -16.61 -7.68
CA GLY A 89 -12.48 -15.49 -8.32
C GLY A 89 -13.13 -14.16 -8.00
N THR A 90 -14.45 -14.07 -8.08
CA THR A 90 -15.22 -12.84 -7.81
C THR A 90 -15.10 -12.39 -6.36
N ALA A 91 -15.16 -13.31 -5.40
CA ALA A 91 -14.98 -12.97 -3.98
C ALA A 91 -13.58 -12.41 -3.70
N ARG A 92 -12.51 -12.97 -4.26
CA ARG A 92 -11.14 -12.47 -4.12
C ARG A 92 -10.97 -11.07 -4.74
N GLN A 93 -11.65 -10.82 -5.87
CA GLN A 93 -11.63 -9.51 -6.52
C GLN A 93 -12.36 -8.45 -5.69
N LEU A 94 -13.55 -8.76 -5.15
CA LEU A 94 -14.30 -7.87 -4.26
C LEU A 94 -13.54 -7.55 -2.98
N LEU A 95 -12.78 -8.50 -2.46
CA LEU A 95 -11.94 -8.30 -1.28
C LEU A 95 -10.64 -7.55 -1.57
N GLY A 96 -10.34 -7.23 -2.83
CA GLY A 96 -9.14 -6.50 -3.23
C GLY A 96 -7.86 -7.33 -3.31
N PHE A 97 -7.98 -8.67 -3.28
CA PHE A 97 -6.80 -9.55 -3.36
C PHE A 97 -6.28 -9.76 -4.78
N LYS A 98 -7.10 -9.57 -5.80
CA LYS A 98 -6.70 -9.77 -7.20
C LYS A 98 -7.66 -9.09 -8.17
N GLY A 99 -7.12 -8.17 -8.98
CA GLY A 99 -7.83 -7.54 -10.07
C GLY A 99 -9.07 -6.75 -9.61
N ALA A 100 -10.02 -6.55 -10.51
CA ALA A 100 -11.32 -5.96 -10.25
C ALA A 100 -12.43 -6.93 -10.67
N ALA A 101 -13.55 -6.94 -9.96
CA ALA A 101 -14.74 -7.69 -10.38
C ALA A 101 -15.51 -6.86 -11.40
N GLU A 102 -15.88 -7.49 -12.53
CA GLU A 102 -16.84 -6.90 -13.45
C GLU A 102 -18.22 -6.89 -12.79
N THR A 103 -18.75 -5.71 -12.51
CA THR A 103 -20.07 -5.53 -11.92
C THR A 103 -20.60 -4.14 -12.21
N ASP A 104 -21.89 -4.04 -12.50
CA ASP A 104 -22.63 -2.78 -12.63
C ASP A 104 -23.24 -2.33 -11.29
N ASP A 105 -23.08 -3.13 -10.23
CA ASP A 105 -23.59 -2.82 -8.90
C ASP A 105 -22.70 -1.80 -8.22
N ILE A 106 -23.19 -0.57 -8.11
CA ILE A 106 -22.44 0.56 -7.53
C ILE A 106 -21.97 0.28 -6.08
N TRP A 107 -22.72 -0.49 -5.28
CA TRP A 107 -22.34 -0.81 -3.93
C TRP A 107 -21.16 -1.79 -3.88
N LYS A 108 -21.13 -2.76 -4.79
CA LYS A 108 -19.98 -3.67 -4.94
C LYS A 108 -18.75 -2.91 -5.41
N ILE A 109 -18.92 -1.96 -6.35
CA ILE A 109 -17.83 -1.08 -6.80
C ILE A 109 -17.28 -0.25 -5.63
N ARG A 110 -18.14 0.34 -4.81
CA ARG A 110 -17.76 1.12 -3.63
C ARG A 110 -17.01 0.27 -2.60
N ILE A 111 -17.51 -0.93 -2.30
CA ILE A 111 -16.83 -1.88 -1.40
C ILE A 111 -15.47 -2.29 -1.98
N GLN A 112 -15.40 -2.57 -3.26
CA GLN A 112 -14.16 -2.95 -3.95
C GLN A 112 -13.07 -1.86 -3.83
N LEU A 113 -13.42 -0.58 -3.93
CA LEU A 113 -12.49 0.53 -3.73
C LEU A 113 -11.92 0.59 -2.30
N THR A 114 -12.65 0.11 -1.30
CA THR A 114 -12.17 0.06 0.08
C THR A 114 -11.23 -1.11 0.36
N LYS A 115 -11.11 -2.06 -0.58
CA LYS A 115 -10.27 -3.27 -0.49
C LYS A 115 -10.42 -3.99 0.84
N PRO A 116 -11.56 -4.63 1.15
CA PRO A 116 -11.86 -5.22 2.46
C PRO A 116 -10.81 -6.17 3.01
N GLY A 117 -10.05 -6.84 2.15
CA GLY A 117 -8.93 -7.69 2.55
C GLY A 117 -7.86 -6.94 3.35
N THR A 118 -7.74 -5.63 3.15
CA THR A 118 -6.77 -4.79 3.86
C THR A 118 -7.27 -4.33 5.24
N TRP A 119 -8.54 -4.55 5.60
CA TRP A 119 -9.08 -4.18 6.91
C TRP A 119 -8.60 -5.13 8.01
N VAL A 120 -8.37 -6.41 7.66
CA VAL A 120 -8.05 -7.48 8.62
C VAL A 120 -6.86 -7.15 9.52
N PRO A 121 -5.71 -6.67 9.01
CA PRO A 121 -4.58 -6.32 9.88
C PRO A 121 -4.90 -5.18 10.86
N LEU A 122 -5.75 -4.23 10.50
CA LEU A 122 -6.09 -3.11 11.37
C LEU A 122 -7.08 -3.53 12.45
N VAL A 123 -8.06 -4.35 12.11
CA VAL A 123 -8.96 -4.99 13.10
C VAL A 123 -8.14 -5.79 14.10
N TRP A 124 -7.15 -6.55 13.63
CA TRP A 124 -6.22 -7.29 14.46
C TRP A 124 -5.37 -6.38 15.35
N GLY A 125 -4.87 -5.25 14.82
CA GLY A 125 -4.13 -4.26 15.59
C GLY A 125 -4.96 -3.66 16.74
N VAL A 126 -6.25 -3.39 16.51
CA VAL A 126 -7.18 -2.97 17.58
C VAL A 126 -7.29 -4.03 18.67
N MET A 127 -7.40 -5.32 18.32
CA MET A 127 -7.41 -6.41 19.29
C MET A 127 -6.11 -6.49 20.09
N CYS A 128 -4.96 -6.32 19.43
CA CYS A 128 -3.66 -6.28 20.11
C CYS A 128 -3.58 -5.11 21.10
N GLY A 129 -4.10 -3.94 20.72
CA GLY A 129 -4.18 -2.77 21.60
C GLY A 129 -5.12 -2.96 22.79
N ALA A 130 -6.28 -3.54 22.56
CA ALA A 130 -7.23 -3.90 23.62
C ALA A 130 -6.61 -4.90 24.61
N ALA A 131 -5.90 -5.93 24.10
CA ALA A 131 -5.17 -6.87 24.95
C ALA A 131 -4.06 -6.19 25.75
N ALA A 132 -3.32 -5.26 25.11
CA ALA A 132 -2.22 -4.53 25.74
C ALA A 132 -2.69 -3.53 26.82
N SER A 133 -3.96 -3.12 26.82
CA SER A 133 -4.50 -2.24 27.86
C SER A 133 -4.52 -2.89 29.25
N GLY A 134 -4.60 -4.23 29.31
CA GLY A 134 -4.81 -4.98 30.55
C GLY A 134 -6.20 -4.83 31.18
N HIS A 135 -7.09 -4.02 30.58
CA HIS A 135 -8.40 -3.68 31.15
C HIS A 135 -9.57 -4.16 30.29
N TYR A 136 -9.29 -4.89 29.20
CA TYR A 136 -10.36 -5.44 28.37
C TYR A 136 -11.08 -6.58 29.10
N GLU A 137 -12.38 -6.44 29.26
CA GLU A 137 -13.26 -7.48 29.84
C GLU A 137 -14.28 -7.94 28.80
N TRP A 138 -14.67 -9.20 28.85
CA TRP A 138 -15.68 -9.78 27.97
C TRP A 138 -17.10 -9.42 28.44
N ASN A 139 -17.49 -8.15 28.31
CA ASN A 139 -18.81 -7.63 28.55
C ASN A 139 -19.36 -6.89 27.32
N LEU A 140 -20.67 -6.66 27.26
CA LEU A 140 -21.32 -6.05 26.10
C LEU A 140 -20.83 -4.63 25.80
N ASP A 141 -20.45 -3.86 26.81
CA ASP A 141 -19.94 -2.51 26.67
C ASP A 141 -18.57 -2.53 25.95
N ASN A 142 -17.64 -3.32 26.45
CA ASN A 142 -16.32 -3.45 25.85
C ASN A 142 -16.36 -4.07 24.45
N ILE A 143 -17.24 -5.05 24.22
CA ILE A 143 -17.46 -5.62 22.88
C ILE A 143 -17.98 -4.51 21.94
N GLY A 144 -18.93 -3.69 22.38
CA GLY A 144 -19.44 -2.57 21.58
C GLY A 144 -18.36 -1.55 21.23
N LYS A 145 -17.53 -1.15 22.20
CA LYS A 145 -16.40 -0.24 22.01
C LYS A 145 -15.37 -0.86 21.02
N ALA A 146 -15.03 -2.13 21.21
CA ALA A 146 -14.10 -2.84 20.32
C ALA A 146 -14.62 -2.89 18.87
N LEU A 147 -15.89 -3.28 18.67
CA LEU A 147 -16.50 -3.33 17.33
C LEU A 147 -16.56 -1.95 16.67
N LEU A 148 -16.86 -0.90 17.43
CA LEU A 148 -16.86 0.47 16.89
C LEU A 148 -15.43 0.91 16.51
N CYS A 149 -14.42 0.60 17.33
CA CYS A 149 -13.02 0.89 17.05
C CYS A 149 -12.50 0.11 15.81
N MET A 150 -12.89 -1.17 15.68
CA MET A 150 -12.58 -1.98 14.49
C MET A 150 -13.26 -1.44 13.23
N THR A 151 -14.51 -0.99 13.35
CA THR A 151 -15.26 -0.38 12.24
C THR A 151 -14.63 0.94 11.82
N MET A 152 -14.21 1.76 12.77
CA MET A 152 -13.44 2.99 12.52
C MET A 152 -12.14 2.68 11.77
N SER A 153 -11.32 1.76 12.28
CA SER A 153 -9.98 1.48 11.76
C SER A 153 -10.00 0.75 10.42
N GLY A 154 -10.84 -0.26 10.25
CA GLY A 154 -10.96 -1.08 9.04
C GLY A 154 -11.84 -0.41 7.97
N PRO A 155 -13.16 -0.57 7.99
CA PRO A 155 -14.07 -0.10 6.94
C PRO A 155 -13.92 1.39 6.62
N PHE A 156 -13.86 2.26 7.64
CA PHE A 156 -13.80 3.70 7.41
C PHE A 156 -12.40 4.20 7.06
N LEU A 157 -11.45 4.14 7.98
CA LEU A 157 -10.14 4.80 7.79
C LEU A 157 -9.24 4.04 6.82
N THR A 158 -9.25 2.71 6.83
CA THR A 158 -8.54 1.95 5.79
C THR A 158 -9.26 2.03 4.46
N GLY A 159 -10.59 1.99 4.45
CA GLY A 159 -11.38 2.25 3.24
C GLY A 159 -11.08 3.60 2.61
N TYR A 160 -10.97 4.66 3.44
CA TYR A 160 -10.50 5.98 3.03
C TYR A 160 -9.10 5.91 2.41
N THR A 161 -8.15 5.27 3.11
CA THR A 161 -6.76 5.13 2.66
C THR A 161 -6.67 4.44 1.30
N GLN A 162 -7.43 3.36 1.09
CA GLN A 162 -7.43 2.62 -0.18
C GLN A 162 -8.10 3.43 -1.30
N THR A 163 -9.22 4.09 -1.01
CA THR A 163 -9.94 4.89 -2.01
C THR A 163 -9.12 6.11 -2.45
N ILE A 164 -8.45 6.80 -1.52
CA ILE A 164 -7.59 7.95 -1.86
C ILE A 164 -6.31 7.51 -2.59
N ASN A 165 -5.79 6.31 -2.28
CA ASN A 165 -4.67 5.74 -3.00
C ASN A 165 -5.02 5.48 -4.47
N ASP A 166 -6.14 4.82 -4.74
CA ASP A 166 -6.61 4.56 -6.11
C ASP A 166 -6.96 5.86 -6.85
N TRP A 167 -7.47 6.88 -6.13
CA TRP A 167 -7.71 8.20 -6.71
C TRP A 167 -6.44 8.88 -7.23
N TYR A 168 -5.35 8.87 -6.45
CA TYR A 168 -4.08 9.45 -6.87
C TYR A 168 -3.29 8.60 -7.85
N ASP A 169 -3.60 7.32 -7.95
CA ASP A 169 -2.98 6.39 -8.91
C ASP A 169 -3.77 6.22 -10.21
N ARG A 170 -4.96 6.81 -10.35
CA ARG A 170 -5.88 6.59 -11.49
C ARG A 170 -5.24 6.72 -12.87
N GLU A 171 -4.28 7.64 -13.04
CA GLU A 171 -3.58 7.85 -14.31
C GLU A 171 -2.58 6.72 -14.60
N ILE A 172 -1.93 6.22 -13.57
CA ILE A 172 -1.00 5.08 -13.65
C ILE A 172 -1.80 3.79 -13.84
N ASP A 173 -2.87 3.64 -13.10
CA ASP A 173 -3.79 2.48 -13.19
C ASP A 173 -4.48 2.41 -14.55
N ALA A 174 -4.77 3.54 -15.19
CA ALA A 174 -5.31 3.55 -16.55
C ALA A 174 -4.37 2.88 -17.58
N ILE A 175 -3.08 2.84 -17.30
CA ILE A 175 -2.08 2.17 -18.15
C ILE A 175 -1.89 0.73 -17.74
N ASN A 176 -1.76 0.45 -16.43
CA ASN A 176 -1.36 -0.85 -15.91
C ASN A 176 -2.54 -1.78 -15.63
N GLU A 177 -3.65 -1.22 -15.11
CA GLU A 177 -4.84 -1.93 -14.66
C GLU A 177 -6.12 -1.21 -15.09
N PRO A 178 -6.35 -1.02 -16.41
CA PRO A 178 -7.46 -0.21 -16.95
C PRO A 178 -8.85 -0.74 -16.56
N TYR A 179 -8.93 -1.95 -16.06
CA TYR A 179 -10.15 -2.60 -15.57
C TYR A 179 -10.54 -2.20 -14.14
N ARG A 180 -9.67 -1.46 -13.39
CA ARG A 180 -10.03 -0.96 -12.06
C ARG A 180 -11.20 0.01 -12.12
N PRO A 181 -12.01 0.14 -11.05
CA PRO A 181 -13.24 0.94 -11.07
C PRO A 181 -13.06 2.39 -11.52
N ILE A 182 -12.01 3.07 -11.10
CA ILE A 182 -11.79 4.49 -11.46
C ILE A 182 -11.32 4.63 -12.91
N PRO A 183 -10.25 3.95 -13.36
CA PRO A 183 -9.80 4.03 -14.76
C PRO A 183 -10.82 3.53 -15.78
N SER A 184 -11.62 2.52 -15.45
CA SER A 184 -12.66 1.97 -16.35
C SER A 184 -13.87 2.88 -16.49
N GLY A 185 -14.03 3.89 -15.63
CA GLY A 185 -15.20 4.74 -15.60
C GLY A 185 -16.43 4.10 -14.93
N ALA A 186 -16.27 2.95 -14.26
CA ALA A 186 -17.36 2.26 -13.55
C ALA A 186 -17.91 3.08 -12.35
N ILE A 187 -17.18 4.08 -11.91
CA ILE A 187 -17.59 5.06 -10.89
C ILE A 187 -17.11 6.45 -11.32
N SER A 188 -17.97 7.45 -11.15
CA SER A 188 -17.63 8.83 -11.51
C SER A 188 -16.67 9.48 -10.50
N GLU A 189 -15.90 10.48 -10.95
CA GLU A 189 -14.99 11.23 -10.07
C GLU A 189 -15.69 11.86 -8.86
N ASN A 190 -16.90 12.38 -9.03
CA ASN A 190 -17.65 12.99 -7.96
C ASN A 190 -18.10 11.96 -6.92
N GLU A 191 -18.46 10.76 -7.36
CA GLU A 191 -18.82 9.67 -6.47
C GLU A 191 -17.61 9.16 -5.68
N VAL A 192 -16.42 9.09 -6.30
CA VAL A 192 -15.17 8.75 -5.59
C VAL A 192 -14.84 9.80 -4.54
N LYS A 193 -14.93 11.10 -4.88
CA LYS A 193 -14.69 12.21 -3.93
C LYS A 193 -15.71 12.18 -2.77
N ALA A 194 -16.97 11.92 -3.08
CA ALA A 194 -18.02 11.75 -2.07
C ALA A 194 -17.73 10.55 -1.15
N GLN A 195 -17.30 9.42 -1.71
CA GLN A 195 -16.93 8.25 -0.94
C GLN A 195 -15.74 8.53 -0.02
N ILE A 196 -14.69 9.22 -0.50
CA ILE A 196 -13.54 9.64 0.31
C ILE A 196 -14.03 10.48 1.49
N ALA A 197 -14.91 11.46 1.27
CA ALA A 197 -15.43 12.32 2.32
C ALA A 197 -16.28 11.53 3.33
N VAL A 198 -17.17 10.65 2.88
CA VAL A 198 -18.02 9.83 3.74
C VAL A 198 -17.19 8.90 4.62
N LEU A 199 -16.17 8.23 4.04
CA LEU A 199 -15.31 7.32 4.78
C LEU A 199 -14.47 8.08 5.83
N LEU A 200 -13.91 9.23 5.46
CA LEU A 200 -13.13 10.06 6.37
C LEU A 200 -13.96 10.59 7.54
N LEU A 201 -15.08 11.25 7.22
CA LEU A 201 -15.96 11.86 8.23
C LEU A 201 -16.64 10.79 9.09
N GLY A 202 -17.02 9.65 8.49
CA GLY A 202 -17.54 8.49 9.22
C GLY A 202 -16.52 7.92 10.20
N GLY A 203 -15.25 7.79 9.79
CA GLY A 203 -14.16 7.37 10.67
C GLY A 203 -13.94 8.33 11.83
N TRP A 204 -13.94 9.65 11.58
CA TRP A 204 -13.81 10.66 12.63
C TRP A 204 -15.03 10.71 13.56
N ALA A 205 -16.23 10.49 13.03
CA ALA A 205 -17.44 10.41 13.86
C ALA A 205 -17.41 9.18 14.79
N CYS A 206 -16.93 8.02 14.30
CA CYS A 206 -16.72 6.85 15.15
C CYS A 206 -15.68 7.12 16.24
N ALA A 207 -14.57 7.78 15.89
CA ALA A 207 -13.51 8.15 16.83
C ALA A 207 -14.04 9.08 17.93
N LEU A 208 -14.76 10.14 17.55
CA LEU A 208 -15.37 11.08 18.49
C LEU A 208 -16.38 10.37 19.41
N LYS A 209 -17.19 9.44 18.84
CA LYS A 209 -18.13 8.64 19.63
C LYS A 209 -17.41 7.75 20.65
N LEU A 210 -16.26 7.16 20.27
CA LEU A 210 -15.43 6.37 21.18
C LEU A 210 -14.88 7.25 22.32
N ASP A 211 -14.31 8.42 22.01
CA ASP A 211 -13.82 9.35 23.04
C ASP A 211 -14.91 9.76 24.02
N GLN A 212 -16.13 10.03 23.52
CA GLN A 212 -17.29 10.32 24.36
C GLN A 212 -17.74 9.12 25.20
N TRP A 213 -17.70 7.90 24.62
CA TRP A 213 -18.12 6.68 25.30
C TRP A 213 -17.11 6.24 26.37
N CYS A 214 -15.83 6.54 26.16
CA CYS A 214 -14.76 6.27 27.11
C CYS A 214 -14.51 7.43 28.11
N GLU A 215 -15.26 8.54 27.98
CA GLU A 215 -15.16 9.74 28.84
C GLU A 215 -13.72 10.31 28.87
N HIS A 216 -13.05 10.34 27.69
CA HIS A 216 -11.70 10.88 27.62
C HIS A 216 -11.69 12.40 27.81
N ASP A 217 -10.86 12.91 28.71
CA ASP A 217 -10.62 14.36 28.91
C ASP A 217 -10.05 15.02 27.65
N PHE A 218 -9.15 14.31 26.97
CA PHE A 218 -8.62 14.69 25.67
C PHE A 218 -9.07 13.67 24.61
N PRO A 219 -9.62 14.10 23.46
CA PRO A 219 -10.13 13.19 22.44
C PRO A 219 -9.01 12.45 21.69
N ILE A 220 -8.37 11.52 22.39
CA ILE A 220 -7.17 10.81 21.91
C ILE A 220 -7.45 9.93 20.71
N VAL A 221 -8.62 9.26 20.65
CA VAL A 221 -8.99 8.39 19.54
C VAL A 221 -9.24 9.22 18.28
N LEU A 222 -9.92 10.38 18.43
CA LEU A 222 -10.10 11.33 17.32
C LEU A 222 -8.75 11.89 16.85
N PHE A 223 -7.86 12.25 17.77
CA PHE A 223 -6.51 12.72 17.44
C PHE A 223 -5.76 11.66 16.60
N LEU A 224 -5.78 10.39 17.02
CA LEU A 224 -5.16 9.29 16.30
C LEU A 224 -5.80 9.06 14.90
N ALA A 225 -7.13 9.16 14.83
CA ALA A 225 -7.87 9.04 13.57
C ALA A 225 -7.52 10.15 12.57
N VAL A 226 -7.44 11.40 13.03
CA VAL A 226 -7.03 12.55 12.21
C VAL A 226 -5.56 12.42 11.78
N PHE A 227 -4.68 12.06 12.71
CA PHE A 227 -3.26 11.85 12.43
C PHE A 227 -3.05 10.72 11.41
N GLY A 228 -3.70 9.57 11.58
CA GLY A 228 -3.65 8.46 10.62
C GLY A 228 -4.20 8.82 9.24
N SER A 229 -5.29 9.60 9.20
CA SER A 229 -5.85 10.12 7.95
C SER A 229 -4.87 11.06 7.23
N TRP A 230 -4.16 11.91 7.97
CA TRP A 230 -3.13 12.78 7.42
C TRP A 230 -1.95 11.97 6.86
N ILE A 231 -1.44 10.96 7.59
CA ILE A 231 -0.40 10.05 7.08
C ILE A 231 -0.86 9.37 5.78
N SER A 232 -2.10 8.87 5.73
CA SER A 232 -2.68 8.25 4.53
C SER A 232 -2.75 9.22 3.35
N TYR A 233 -3.06 10.49 3.61
CA TYR A 233 -3.06 11.53 2.60
C TYR A 233 -1.65 11.76 2.03
N ILE A 234 -0.67 12.07 2.87
CA ILE A 234 0.70 12.36 2.42
C ILE A 234 1.42 11.13 1.84
N TYR A 235 0.97 9.92 2.19
CA TYR A 235 1.44 8.69 1.57
C TYR A 235 1.12 8.64 0.07
N SER A 236 -0.08 9.07 -0.33
CA SER A 236 -0.58 8.98 -1.71
C SER A 236 -0.48 10.30 -2.49
N ALA A 237 -0.68 11.43 -1.82
CA ALA A 237 -0.84 12.75 -2.43
C ALA A 237 0.50 13.49 -2.61
N PRO A 238 0.66 14.25 -3.73
CA PRO A 238 1.75 15.20 -3.83
C PRO A 238 1.56 16.37 -2.82
N PRO A 239 2.63 17.08 -2.41
CA PRO A 239 3.99 16.97 -2.92
C PRO A 239 4.82 15.84 -2.30
N LEU A 240 4.42 15.30 -1.15
CA LEU A 240 5.22 14.31 -0.41
C LEU A 240 5.19 12.93 -1.06
N LYS A 241 3.99 12.40 -1.36
CA LYS A 241 3.79 11.10 -2.02
C LYS A 241 4.77 10.04 -1.49
N LEU A 242 4.76 9.77 -0.16
CA LEU A 242 5.77 8.94 0.53
C LEU A 242 5.98 7.57 -0.13
N LYS A 243 4.94 7.01 -0.75
CA LYS A 243 5.04 5.73 -1.48
C LYS A 243 6.01 5.75 -2.66
N ALA A 244 6.37 6.92 -3.19
CA ALA A 244 7.37 7.04 -4.24
C ALA A 244 8.81 6.87 -3.73
N GLU A 245 9.01 7.00 -2.41
CA GLU A 245 10.31 6.88 -1.76
C GLU A 245 10.38 5.56 -0.99
N GLY A 246 10.85 4.48 -1.62
CA GLY A 246 11.01 3.11 -1.13
C GLY A 246 10.83 2.88 0.38
N TRP A 247 11.88 3.08 1.17
CA TRP A 247 11.84 2.78 2.61
C TRP A 247 10.89 3.68 3.43
N LYS A 248 10.71 4.96 3.05
CA LYS A 248 9.78 5.87 3.75
C LYS A 248 8.33 5.42 3.55
N GLY A 249 7.98 5.05 2.31
CA GLY A 249 6.67 4.49 2.02
C GLY A 249 6.41 3.20 2.78
N CYS A 250 7.35 2.25 2.72
CA CYS A 250 7.22 0.98 3.44
C CYS A 250 7.10 1.17 4.96
N TYR A 251 7.87 2.09 5.56
CA TYR A 251 7.78 2.36 6.99
C TYR A 251 6.47 3.06 7.37
N ALA A 252 6.02 4.04 6.59
CA ALA A 252 4.73 4.70 6.80
C ALA A 252 3.57 3.70 6.71
N LEU A 253 3.62 2.77 5.76
CA LEU A 253 2.67 1.68 5.64
C LEU A 253 2.73 0.75 6.84
N GLY A 254 3.91 0.26 7.22
CA GLY A 254 4.11 -0.64 8.37
C GLY A 254 3.60 -0.04 9.68
N SER A 255 3.93 1.23 9.95
CA SER A 255 3.47 1.92 11.17
C SER A 255 1.96 2.17 11.17
N SER A 256 1.37 2.49 10.02
CA SER A 256 -0.08 2.67 9.90
C SER A 256 -0.86 1.37 10.13
N TYR A 257 -0.30 0.22 9.74
CA TYR A 257 -0.93 -1.07 9.91
C TYR A 257 -0.72 -1.70 11.30
N ILE A 258 0.34 -1.32 12.01
CA ILE A 258 0.69 -1.87 13.33
C ILE A 258 0.44 -0.85 14.43
N ALA A 259 1.15 0.27 14.44
CA ALA A 259 1.13 1.17 15.59
C ALA A 259 -0.22 1.89 15.77
N LEU A 260 -0.78 2.47 14.71
CA LEU A 260 -2.00 3.29 14.85
C LEU A 260 -3.21 2.50 15.35
N PRO A 261 -3.58 1.32 14.78
CA PRO A 261 -4.72 0.57 15.30
C PRO A 261 -4.47 0.02 16.70
N TRP A 262 -3.23 -0.33 17.03
CA TRP A 262 -2.86 -0.74 18.39
C TRP A 262 -3.06 0.41 19.38
N TRP A 263 -2.58 1.61 19.06
CA TRP A 263 -2.78 2.79 19.91
C TRP A 263 -4.25 3.14 20.10
N ALA A 264 -5.05 3.03 19.04
CA ALA A 264 -6.49 3.25 19.13
C ALA A 264 -7.16 2.22 20.06
N GLY A 265 -6.84 0.92 19.88
CA GLY A 265 -7.35 -0.14 20.75
C GLY A 265 -6.94 0.05 22.20
N MET A 266 -5.68 0.39 22.45
CA MET A 266 -5.19 0.65 23.82
C MET A 266 -5.84 1.88 24.45
N ALA A 267 -6.00 2.98 23.70
CA ALA A 267 -6.63 4.19 24.18
C ALA A 267 -8.11 4.00 24.57
N VAL A 268 -8.82 3.11 23.87
CA VAL A 268 -10.23 2.80 24.16
C VAL A 268 -10.41 2.05 25.50
N PHE A 269 -9.45 1.21 25.88
CA PHE A 269 -9.58 0.33 27.06
C PHE A 269 -8.64 0.66 28.20
N GLY A 270 -7.70 1.60 28.00
CA GLY A 270 -6.72 1.98 29.00
C GLY A 270 -6.00 3.27 28.63
N LYS A 271 -4.80 3.45 29.15
CA LYS A 271 -3.98 4.63 28.86
C LYS A 271 -2.90 4.29 27.83
N LEU A 272 -2.81 5.10 26.79
CA LEU A 272 -1.72 5.01 25.82
C LEU A 272 -0.42 5.53 26.48
N THR A 273 0.50 4.61 26.78
CA THR A 273 1.76 4.93 27.45
C THR A 273 2.91 5.10 26.43
N PRO A 274 3.92 5.95 26.75
CA PRO A 274 5.10 6.11 25.88
C PRO A 274 5.81 4.79 25.58
N ASP A 275 5.86 3.85 26.54
CA ASP A 275 6.52 2.56 26.40
C ASP A 275 5.85 1.70 25.31
N VAL A 276 4.51 1.63 25.29
CA VAL A 276 3.76 0.95 24.24
C VAL A 276 3.90 1.66 22.90
N MET A 277 3.93 2.98 22.90
CA MET A 277 4.18 3.74 21.67
C MET A 277 5.56 3.39 21.09
N PHE A 278 6.60 3.36 21.95
CA PHE A 278 7.93 2.96 21.53
C PHE A 278 7.97 1.51 21.01
N LEU A 279 7.38 0.58 21.75
CA LEU A 279 7.34 -0.84 21.38
C LEU A 279 6.66 -1.06 20.02
N THR A 280 5.54 -0.41 19.77
CA THR A 280 4.79 -0.56 18.52
C THR A 280 5.44 0.16 17.34
N VAL A 281 6.10 1.30 17.57
CA VAL A 281 6.96 1.96 16.57
C VAL A 281 8.13 1.04 16.19
N LEU A 282 8.73 0.35 17.15
CA LEU A 282 9.75 -0.66 16.88
C LEU A 282 9.18 -1.84 16.09
N TYR A 283 8.00 -2.36 16.48
CA TYR A 283 7.32 -3.42 15.72
C TYR A 283 6.94 -3.01 14.29
N SER A 284 6.78 -1.71 14.03
CA SER A 284 6.53 -1.19 12.68
C SER A 284 7.73 -1.44 11.74
N ILE A 285 8.92 -1.73 12.27
CA ILE A 285 10.08 -2.19 11.50
C ILE A 285 9.82 -3.60 10.93
N ALA A 286 9.17 -4.48 11.69
CA ALA A 286 8.71 -5.77 11.15
C ALA A 286 7.62 -5.57 10.07
N GLY A 287 6.73 -4.60 10.26
CA GLY A 287 5.74 -4.19 9.27
C GLY A 287 6.37 -3.67 7.97
N LEU A 288 7.51 -2.97 8.06
CA LEU A 288 8.32 -2.62 6.89
C LEU A 288 8.75 -3.88 6.12
N GLY A 289 9.22 -4.92 6.81
CA GLY A 289 9.56 -6.19 6.17
C GLY A 289 8.39 -6.81 5.40
N ILE A 290 7.16 -6.77 5.97
CA ILE A 290 5.96 -7.25 5.27
C ILE A 290 5.65 -6.39 4.04
N ALA A 291 5.78 -5.06 4.14
CA ALA A 291 5.55 -4.16 3.03
C ALA A 291 6.50 -4.46 1.86
N ILE A 292 7.79 -4.72 2.16
CA ILE A 292 8.80 -5.07 1.15
C ILE A 292 8.43 -6.38 0.42
N VAL A 293 7.81 -7.37 1.11
CA VAL A 293 7.35 -8.61 0.44
C VAL A 293 6.39 -8.29 -0.71
N ASN A 294 5.51 -7.30 -0.52
CA ASN A 294 4.58 -6.91 -1.56
C ASN A 294 5.25 -6.26 -2.79
N ASP A 295 6.41 -5.63 -2.60
CA ASP A 295 7.15 -4.97 -3.68
C ASP A 295 7.82 -5.96 -4.64
N PHE A 296 8.06 -7.22 -4.22
CA PHE A 296 8.71 -8.22 -5.09
C PHE A 296 7.89 -8.56 -6.33
N LYS A 297 6.58 -8.53 -6.25
CA LYS A 297 5.69 -8.80 -7.40
C LYS A 297 5.58 -7.62 -8.37
N SER A 298 5.92 -6.40 -7.94
CA SER A 298 5.76 -5.17 -8.70
C SER A 298 7.06 -4.61 -9.29
N ILE A 299 8.20 -5.27 -9.12
CA ILE A 299 9.54 -4.79 -9.53
C ILE A 299 9.59 -4.24 -10.96
N GLU A 300 8.98 -4.94 -11.93
CA GLU A 300 9.00 -4.49 -13.33
C GLU A 300 8.14 -3.24 -13.54
N GLY A 301 6.98 -3.18 -12.90
CA GLY A 301 6.09 -2.03 -12.92
C GLY A 301 6.73 -0.82 -12.25
N ASP A 302 7.28 -1.00 -11.06
CA ASP A 302 7.96 0.03 -10.29
C ASP A 302 9.12 0.63 -11.07
N ARG A 303 9.95 -0.22 -11.69
CA ARG A 303 11.09 0.23 -12.52
C ARG A 303 10.63 1.04 -13.73
N LYS A 304 9.57 0.62 -14.41
CA LYS A 304 9.01 1.36 -15.57
C LYS A 304 8.44 2.72 -15.16
N LEU A 305 7.91 2.83 -13.97
CA LEU A 305 7.33 4.05 -13.42
C LEU A 305 8.33 4.95 -12.68
N GLY A 306 9.60 4.52 -12.58
CA GLY A 306 10.65 5.26 -11.87
C GLY A 306 10.50 5.23 -10.34
N LEU A 307 9.69 4.31 -9.80
CA LEU A 307 9.54 4.10 -8.37
C LEU A 307 10.78 3.39 -7.82
N GLN A 308 11.21 3.79 -6.63
CA GLN A 308 12.39 3.27 -5.96
C GLN A 308 12.00 2.31 -4.82
N SER A 309 11.17 1.31 -5.12
CA SER A 309 10.90 0.24 -4.17
C SER A 309 12.20 -0.48 -3.77
N LEU A 310 12.24 -1.08 -2.58
CA LEU A 310 13.48 -1.65 -2.06
C LEU A 310 14.09 -2.74 -2.95
N PRO A 311 13.31 -3.65 -3.56
CA PRO A 311 13.85 -4.58 -4.54
C PRO A 311 14.40 -3.91 -5.82
N VAL A 312 13.84 -2.76 -6.23
CA VAL A 312 14.35 -1.98 -7.37
C VAL A 312 15.65 -1.28 -7.02
N ALA A 313 15.71 -0.67 -5.83
CA ALA A 313 16.86 0.13 -5.38
C ALA A 313 18.08 -0.74 -5.02
N PHE A 314 17.88 -1.83 -4.28
CA PHE A 314 18.95 -2.67 -3.75
C PHE A 314 19.15 -4.01 -4.48
N GLY A 315 18.24 -4.36 -5.39
CA GLY A 315 18.19 -5.67 -6.04
C GLY A 315 17.52 -6.74 -5.16
N VAL A 316 17.03 -7.80 -5.84
CA VAL A 316 16.26 -8.89 -5.22
C VAL A 316 17.01 -9.56 -4.07
N GLU A 317 18.31 -9.86 -4.25
CA GLU A 317 19.12 -10.58 -3.26
C GLU A 317 19.25 -9.81 -1.94
N LYS A 318 19.58 -8.53 -1.99
CA LYS A 318 19.72 -7.72 -0.78
C LYS A 318 18.36 -7.44 -0.13
N ALA A 319 17.34 -7.17 -0.96
CA ALA A 319 16.01 -6.86 -0.47
C ALA A 319 15.37 -8.05 0.28
N LYS A 320 15.52 -9.30 -0.21
CA LYS A 320 14.98 -10.48 0.49
C LYS A 320 15.61 -10.69 1.87
N TRP A 321 16.93 -10.53 1.98
CA TRP A 321 17.59 -10.63 3.29
C TRP A 321 17.22 -9.48 4.22
N LEU A 322 17.10 -8.25 3.70
CA LEU A 322 16.61 -7.11 4.49
C LEU A 322 15.22 -7.38 5.03
N THR A 323 14.32 -7.92 4.19
CA THR A 323 12.96 -8.29 4.57
C THR A 323 12.93 -9.24 5.77
N VAL A 324 13.59 -10.40 5.67
CA VAL A 324 13.55 -11.39 6.75
C VAL A 324 14.27 -10.88 8.00
N SER A 325 15.40 -10.19 7.83
CA SER A 325 16.15 -9.64 8.96
C SER A 325 15.36 -8.59 9.75
N THR A 326 14.64 -7.71 9.09
CA THR A 326 13.82 -6.71 9.79
C THR A 326 12.70 -7.37 10.61
N ILE A 327 12.09 -8.43 10.09
CA ILE A 327 11.05 -9.17 10.80
C ILE A 327 11.65 -9.93 12.00
N ASP A 328 12.67 -10.74 11.74
CA ASP A 328 13.21 -11.67 12.75
C ASP A 328 13.94 -10.94 13.88
N ILE A 329 14.79 -9.95 13.55
CA ILE A 329 15.51 -9.16 14.57
C ILE A 329 14.53 -8.41 15.46
N THR A 330 13.47 -7.82 14.86
CA THR A 330 12.45 -7.12 15.65
C THR A 330 11.73 -8.07 16.60
N GLN A 331 11.28 -9.23 16.14
CA GLN A 331 10.59 -10.19 16.98
C GLN A 331 11.50 -10.79 18.08
N LEU A 332 12.74 -11.09 17.73
CA LEU A 332 13.74 -11.57 18.73
C LEU A 332 14.00 -10.49 19.79
N PHE A 333 14.16 -9.23 19.36
CA PHE A 333 14.32 -8.12 20.31
C PHE A 333 13.14 -8.02 21.27
N VAL A 334 11.91 -8.10 20.76
CA VAL A 334 10.71 -8.07 21.60
C VAL A 334 10.64 -9.28 22.52
N ALA A 335 10.98 -10.49 22.05
CA ALA A 335 10.99 -11.68 22.90
C ALA A 335 11.97 -11.52 24.08
N PHE A 336 13.19 -11.01 23.83
CA PHE A 336 14.15 -10.71 24.90
C PHE A 336 13.69 -9.57 25.81
N TYR A 337 13.04 -8.55 25.26
CA TYR A 337 12.47 -7.46 26.04
C TYR A 337 11.39 -7.96 27.00
N LEU A 338 10.45 -8.81 26.52
CA LEU A 338 9.44 -9.43 27.37
C LEU A 338 10.06 -10.22 28.52
N ARG A 339 11.13 -10.97 28.26
CA ARG A 339 11.87 -11.68 29.31
C ARG A 339 12.49 -10.71 30.31
N ALA A 340 13.07 -9.61 29.85
CA ALA A 340 13.71 -8.62 30.72
C ALA A 340 12.73 -7.93 31.67
N ILE A 341 11.45 -7.80 31.29
CA ILE A 341 10.39 -7.23 32.13
C ILE A 341 9.66 -8.29 32.99
N GLY A 342 10.11 -9.57 32.97
CA GLY A 342 9.56 -10.66 33.79
C GLY A 342 8.43 -11.46 33.12
N GLU A 343 8.12 -11.20 31.85
CA GLU A 343 7.07 -11.87 31.09
C GLU A 343 7.60 -13.14 30.38
N ASP A 344 8.23 -14.05 31.14
CA ASP A 344 8.89 -15.25 30.62
C ASP A 344 7.99 -16.16 29.82
N THR A 345 6.74 -16.36 30.26
CA THR A 345 5.77 -17.23 29.56
C THR A 345 5.49 -16.70 28.14
N TYR A 346 5.19 -15.43 28.01
CA TYR A 346 4.90 -14.82 26.72
C TYR A 346 6.14 -14.73 25.83
N SER A 347 7.31 -14.46 26.42
CA SER A 347 8.60 -14.52 25.74
C SER A 347 8.83 -15.91 25.11
N ASN A 348 8.59 -16.98 25.86
CA ASN A 348 8.74 -18.35 25.37
C ASN A 348 7.74 -18.66 24.24
N VAL A 349 6.48 -18.23 24.37
CA VAL A 349 5.48 -18.35 23.29
C VAL A 349 5.95 -17.63 22.03
N LEU A 350 6.48 -16.40 22.16
CA LEU A 350 6.97 -15.64 21.04
C LEU A 350 8.16 -16.35 20.36
N PHE A 351 9.12 -16.91 21.11
CA PHE A 351 10.18 -17.74 20.53
C PHE A 351 9.61 -18.93 19.76
N CYS A 352 8.60 -19.64 20.33
CA CYS A 352 7.96 -20.75 19.63
C CYS A 352 7.27 -20.32 18.31
N LEU A 353 6.78 -19.08 18.19
CA LEU A 353 6.19 -18.55 16.97
C LEU A 353 7.26 -18.15 15.93
N ILE A 354 8.41 -17.66 16.37
CA ILE A 354 9.51 -17.24 15.49
C ILE A 354 10.10 -18.42 14.72
N PHE A 355 10.27 -19.60 15.35
CA PHE A 355 10.87 -20.77 14.69
C PHE A 355 10.17 -21.21 13.40
N PRO A 356 8.84 -21.50 13.39
CA PRO A 356 8.16 -21.86 12.16
C PRO A 356 8.12 -20.73 11.14
N GLN A 357 8.10 -19.47 11.57
CA GLN A 357 8.22 -18.32 10.68
C GLN A 357 9.54 -18.35 9.90
N ILE A 358 10.68 -18.50 10.61
CA ILE A 358 12.01 -18.63 10.00
C ILE A 358 12.06 -19.85 9.08
N PHE A 359 11.50 -21.00 9.49
CA PHE A 359 11.42 -22.17 8.63
C PHE A 359 10.74 -21.88 7.29
N PHE A 360 9.61 -21.18 7.29
CA PHE A 360 8.88 -20.84 6.06
C PHE A 360 9.60 -19.76 5.23
N GLN A 361 10.37 -18.86 5.86
CA GLN A 361 11.23 -17.91 5.15
C GLN A 361 12.29 -18.67 4.32
N PHE A 362 12.98 -19.63 4.92
CA PHE A 362 13.98 -20.47 4.24
C PHE A 362 13.34 -21.40 3.19
N LYS A 363 12.15 -21.91 3.45
CA LYS A 363 11.47 -22.85 2.55
C LYS A 363 10.88 -22.17 1.32
N PHE A 364 10.32 -20.99 1.45
CA PHE A 364 9.55 -20.36 0.37
C PHE A 364 10.16 -19.02 -0.08
N PHE A 365 10.44 -18.09 0.82
CA PHE A 365 10.76 -16.73 0.46
C PHE A 365 12.20 -16.57 -0.04
N LEU A 366 13.17 -17.04 0.71
CA LEU A 366 14.58 -16.87 0.36
C LEU A 366 15.00 -17.56 -0.95
N PRO A 367 14.47 -18.75 -1.31
CA PRO A 367 14.79 -19.34 -2.60
C PRO A 367 14.26 -18.55 -3.80
N ASP A 368 13.01 -18.06 -3.76
CA ASP A 368 12.41 -17.30 -4.85
C ASP A 368 11.30 -16.40 -4.29
N PRO A 369 11.64 -15.15 -3.90
CA PRO A 369 10.68 -14.23 -3.29
C PRO A 369 9.61 -13.75 -4.26
N ILE A 370 9.88 -13.75 -5.58
CA ILE A 370 8.94 -13.29 -6.60
C ILE A 370 7.84 -14.32 -6.83
N LYS A 371 8.23 -15.60 -6.94
CA LYS A 371 7.30 -16.70 -7.22
C LYS A 371 6.50 -17.13 -6.00
N ASN A 372 7.09 -17.04 -4.83
CA ASN A 372 6.54 -17.61 -3.60
C ASN A 372 6.04 -16.56 -2.59
N ASP A 373 5.91 -15.28 -2.99
CA ASP A 373 5.42 -14.20 -2.13
C ASP A 373 4.10 -14.57 -1.42
N VAL A 374 3.10 -15.02 -2.17
CA VAL A 374 1.79 -15.43 -1.64
C VAL A 374 1.89 -16.64 -0.72
N LYS A 375 2.72 -17.65 -1.10
CA LYS A 375 2.91 -18.84 -0.25
C LYS A 375 3.58 -18.48 1.06
N TYR A 376 4.58 -17.61 1.01
CA TYR A 376 5.27 -17.11 2.17
C TYR A 376 4.31 -16.33 3.08
N GLN A 377 3.57 -15.38 2.51
CA GLN A 377 2.59 -14.61 3.28
C GLN A 377 1.56 -15.52 3.97
N ALA A 378 1.00 -16.48 3.26
CA ALA A 378 0.01 -17.41 3.82
C ALA A 378 0.56 -18.35 4.91
N SER A 379 1.85 -18.71 4.84
CA SER A 379 2.45 -19.69 5.77
C SER A 379 3.23 -19.04 6.93
N ALA A 380 3.93 -17.94 6.72
CA ALA A 380 4.79 -17.31 7.72
C ALA A 380 4.15 -16.14 8.44
N GLN A 381 3.35 -15.30 7.75
CA GLN A 381 2.73 -14.13 8.37
C GLN A 381 1.81 -14.44 9.56
N PRO A 382 1.04 -15.54 9.60
CA PRO A 382 0.25 -15.89 10.79
C PRO A 382 1.06 -15.91 12.07
N PHE A 383 2.30 -16.39 12.04
CA PHE A 383 3.16 -16.45 13.22
C PHE A 383 3.56 -15.04 13.71
N LEU A 384 3.84 -14.12 12.80
CA LEU A 384 4.05 -12.71 13.17
C LEU A 384 2.78 -12.09 13.74
N VAL A 385 1.63 -12.35 13.14
CA VAL A 385 0.33 -11.81 13.57
C VAL A 385 -0.02 -12.30 14.98
N PHE A 386 0.20 -13.59 15.28
CA PHE A 386 0.04 -14.11 16.63
C PHE A 386 1.13 -13.62 17.59
N GLY A 387 2.34 -13.36 17.10
CA GLY A 387 3.41 -12.72 17.87
C GLY A 387 3.04 -11.31 18.35
N LEU A 388 2.39 -10.51 17.49
CA LEU A 388 1.84 -9.21 17.87
C LEU A 388 0.80 -9.33 19.00
N LEU A 389 -0.14 -10.28 18.89
CA LEU A 389 -1.13 -10.52 19.93
C LEU A 389 -0.49 -11.02 21.25
N THR A 390 0.47 -11.95 21.16
CA THR A 390 1.24 -12.43 22.30
C THR A 390 1.92 -11.28 23.04
N THR A 391 2.50 -10.33 22.30
CA THR A 391 3.11 -9.11 22.88
C THR A 391 2.07 -8.22 23.54
N GLY A 392 0.89 -8.06 22.92
CA GLY A 392 -0.22 -7.31 23.53
C GLY A 392 -0.68 -7.92 24.83
N LEU A 393 -0.88 -9.24 24.87
CA LEU A 393 -1.27 -9.99 26.08
C LEU A 393 -0.20 -9.89 27.17
N ALA A 394 1.08 -10.00 26.81
CA ALA A 394 2.20 -9.86 27.73
C ALA A 394 2.20 -8.47 28.38
N TRP A 395 2.03 -7.43 27.57
CA TRP A 395 2.01 -6.06 28.08
C TRP A 395 0.79 -5.82 28.99
N GLY A 396 -0.38 -6.30 28.60
CA GLY A 396 -1.59 -6.19 29.44
C GLY A 396 -1.42 -6.92 30.78
N HIS A 397 -0.82 -8.11 30.79
CA HIS A 397 -0.49 -8.84 32.01
C HIS A 397 0.50 -8.06 32.90
N HIS A 398 1.53 -7.48 32.27
CA HIS A 398 2.51 -6.66 32.96
C HIS A 398 1.90 -5.42 33.62
N ILE A 399 0.99 -4.70 32.93
CA ILE A 399 0.25 -3.56 33.46
C ILE A 399 -0.60 -3.99 34.69
N GLN A 400 -1.35 -5.08 34.56
CA GLN A 400 -2.17 -5.60 35.66
C GLN A 400 -1.32 -5.99 36.87
N ALA A 401 -0.20 -6.68 36.66
CA ALA A 401 0.70 -7.09 37.72
C ALA A 401 1.40 -5.90 38.41
N ALA A 402 1.68 -4.84 37.66
CA ALA A 402 2.28 -3.62 38.20
C ALA A 402 1.26 -2.66 38.88
N GLY A 403 -0.05 -2.91 38.71
CA GLY A 403 -1.11 -2.03 39.22
C GLY A 403 -1.17 -0.67 38.54
N LEU A 404 -0.78 -0.60 37.25
CA LEU A 404 -0.68 0.61 36.43
C LEU A 404 -1.95 0.90 35.64
#